data_538f6f244fa42e10b08da13490261cd4
#
_entry.id   538f6f244fa42e10b08da13490261cd4
#
_cell.length_a   1.000
_cell.length_b   1.000
_cell.length_c   1.000
_cell.angle_alpha   90.00
_cell.angle_beta   90.00
_cell.angle_gamma   90.00
#
_symmetry.space_group_name_H-M   'P 1'
#
loop_
_entity.id
_entity.type
_entity.pdbx_description
1 polymer ?
#
loop_
_entity_poly.entity_id
_entity_poly.type
_entity_poly.pdbx_seq_one_letter_code
_entity_poly.pdbx_strand_id
1 'polypeptide(L)'
;MAITLKMKKEDYEKILAHCQAGFPNESCGLLAGDIDGEVKSITEVYLLTNIDASNEHFSMDPKEQLAAVKDARAKGKKLIGNFHSHPESPSRPSEEDKRLAYDSTMESCLCRRQTIRCSRHSGLIRIRMLRSMRLNIYKGIRKIFLNAPE
;
A
#
# COMPACT_ATOMS: atom_id res chain seq x y z
N MET A 1 9.63 17.48 -3.52
CA MET A 1 8.34 17.53 -4.25
C MET A 1 7.43 16.39 -3.80
N ALA A 2 6.12 16.59 -3.81
CA ALA A 2 5.17 15.65 -3.23
C ALA A 2 4.66 14.67 -4.29
N ILE A 3 4.88 13.37 -4.10
CA ILE A 3 4.29 12.34 -4.95
C ILE A 3 2.80 12.23 -4.68
N THR A 4 2.03 12.09 -5.73
CA THR A 4 0.60 11.81 -5.67
C THR A 4 0.33 10.38 -6.07
N LEU A 5 -0.22 9.58 -5.14
CA LEU A 5 -0.78 8.26 -5.45
C LEU A 5 -2.27 8.41 -5.77
N LYS A 6 -2.68 7.88 -6.92
CA LYS A 6 -4.09 7.74 -7.28
C LYS A 6 -4.49 6.28 -7.14
N MET A 7 -5.63 6.04 -6.52
CA MET A 7 -6.18 4.71 -6.32
C MET A 7 -7.70 4.76 -6.46
N LYS A 8 -8.30 3.75 -7.07
CA LYS A 8 -9.75 3.60 -7.08
C LYS A 8 -10.25 3.20 -5.70
N LYS A 9 -11.47 3.63 -5.36
CA LYS A 9 -12.13 3.27 -4.11
C LYS A 9 -12.23 1.75 -3.94
N GLU A 10 -12.57 1.05 -5.00
CA GLU A 10 -12.69 -0.41 -5.03
C GLU A 10 -11.37 -1.11 -4.67
N ASP A 11 -10.24 -0.60 -5.17
CA ASP A 11 -8.91 -1.14 -4.87
C ASP A 11 -8.53 -0.88 -3.42
N TYR A 12 -8.87 0.30 -2.88
CA TYR A 12 -8.68 0.63 -1.48
C TYR A 12 -9.48 -0.32 -0.57
N GLU A 13 -10.74 -0.53 -0.88
CA GLU A 13 -11.62 -1.44 -0.13
C GLU A 13 -11.13 -2.89 -0.21
N LYS A 14 -10.62 -3.31 -1.37
CA LYS A 14 -10.02 -4.63 -1.58
C LYS A 14 -8.81 -4.86 -0.68
N ILE A 15 -7.93 -3.87 -0.57
CA ILE A 15 -6.77 -3.93 0.34
C ILE A 15 -7.23 -4.02 1.80
N LEU A 16 -8.17 -3.18 2.21
CA LEU A 16 -8.71 -3.20 3.59
C LEU A 16 -9.34 -4.55 3.93
N ALA A 17 -10.14 -5.11 3.04
CA ALA A 17 -10.78 -6.41 3.25
C ALA A 17 -9.75 -7.53 3.41
N HIS A 18 -8.68 -7.51 2.59
CA HIS A 18 -7.57 -8.47 2.72
C HIS A 18 -6.85 -8.34 4.06
N CYS A 19 -6.58 -7.12 4.50
CA CYS A 19 -5.94 -6.86 5.79
C CYS A 19 -6.82 -7.30 6.97
N GLN A 20 -8.12 -7.08 6.90
CA GLN A 20 -9.09 -7.51 7.92
C GLN A 20 -9.20 -9.04 7.98
N ALA A 21 -9.26 -9.70 6.83
CA ALA A 21 -9.33 -11.16 6.75
C ALA A 21 -8.09 -11.86 7.30
N GLY A 22 -6.91 -11.21 7.20
CA GLY A 22 -5.65 -11.74 7.70
C GLY A 22 -5.43 -11.56 9.20
N PHE A 23 -6.24 -10.71 9.87
CA PHE A 23 -6.11 -10.47 11.30
C PHE A 23 -6.14 -11.80 12.09
N PRO A 24 -5.29 -12.04 13.09
CA PRO A 24 -4.34 -11.11 13.74
C PRO A 24 -2.96 -11.01 13.07
N ASN A 25 -2.72 -11.72 11.98
CA ASN A 25 -1.45 -11.69 11.27
C ASN A 25 -1.34 -10.48 10.33
N GLU A 26 -0.13 -10.05 10.04
CA GLU A 26 0.11 -9.07 9.00
C GLU A 26 -0.29 -9.61 7.62
N SER A 27 -0.98 -8.81 6.85
CA SER A 27 -1.30 -9.06 5.45
C SER A 27 -0.41 -8.21 4.56
N CYS A 28 -0.14 -8.68 3.35
CA CYS A 28 0.76 -8.00 2.43
C CYS A 28 0.31 -8.12 0.98
N GLY A 29 0.89 -7.30 0.13
CA GLY A 29 0.67 -7.34 -1.30
C GLY A 29 1.49 -6.34 -2.07
N LEU A 30 1.34 -6.36 -3.39
CA LEU A 30 2.01 -5.47 -4.33
C LEU A 30 1.02 -4.54 -5.04
N LEU A 31 1.52 -3.38 -5.39
CA LEU A 31 0.79 -2.34 -6.11
C LEU A 31 1.52 -2.04 -7.42
N ALA A 32 0.79 -2.03 -8.52
CA ALA A 32 1.33 -1.69 -9.83
C ALA A 32 0.39 -0.73 -10.56
N GLY A 33 0.90 -0.08 -11.59
CA GLY A 33 0.12 0.84 -12.40
C GLY A 33 0.98 1.72 -13.29
N ASP A 34 0.53 2.95 -13.49
CA ASP A 34 1.14 3.92 -14.39
C ASP A 34 1.87 5.00 -13.58
N ILE A 35 3.04 5.38 -14.08
CA ILE A 35 3.87 6.44 -13.48
C ILE A 35 4.01 7.56 -14.50
N ASP A 36 3.53 8.74 -14.14
CA ASP A 36 3.66 9.97 -14.92
C ASP A 36 4.25 11.08 -14.02
N GLY A 37 5.57 11.23 -14.09
CA GLY A 37 6.29 12.15 -13.22
C GLY A 37 6.08 11.83 -11.75
N GLU A 38 5.49 12.78 -11.01
CA GLU A 38 5.19 12.64 -9.58
C GLU A 38 3.80 12.02 -9.31
N VAL A 39 3.05 11.72 -10.37
CA VAL A 39 1.73 11.08 -10.26
C VAL A 39 1.88 9.59 -10.55
N LYS A 40 1.54 8.77 -9.57
CA LYS A 40 1.50 7.32 -9.67
C LYS A 40 0.06 6.85 -9.55
N SER A 41 -0.45 6.20 -10.58
CA SER A 41 -1.82 5.70 -10.64
C SER A 41 -1.83 4.19 -10.45
N ILE A 42 -2.31 3.73 -9.29
CA ILE A 42 -2.46 2.31 -9.01
C ILE A 42 -3.65 1.78 -9.81
N THR A 43 -3.40 0.80 -10.66
CA THR A 43 -4.41 0.13 -11.49
C THR A 43 -4.50 -1.36 -11.20
N GLU A 44 -3.46 -1.94 -10.60
CA GLU A 44 -3.38 -3.34 -10.24
C GLU A 44 -3.02 -3.50 -8.77
N VAL A 45 -3.80 -4.30 -8.06
CA VAL A 45 -3.59 -4.66 -6.65
C VAL A 45 -3.43 -6.18 -6.56
N TYR A 46 -2.30 -6.63 -6.06
CA TYR A 46 -2.00 -8.04 -5.87
C TYR A 46 -2.03 -8.38 -4.38
N LEU A 47 -3.02 -9.18 -4.00
CA LEU A 47 -3.17 -9.66 -2.63
C LEU A 47 -2.31 -10.92 -2.48
N LEU A 48 -1.29 -10.85 -1.64
CA LEU A 48 -0.31 -11.92 -1.50
C LEU A 48 -0.39 -12.58 -0.12
N THR A 49 0.09 -13.81 -0.05
CA THR A 49 0.18 -14.56 1.20
C THR A 49 1.40 -14.13 2.00
N ASN A 50 1.19 -13.87 3.30
CA ASN A 50 2.28 -13.73 4.26
C ASN A 50 2.69 -15.12 4.74
N ILE A 51 3.85 -15.61 4.29
CA ILE A 51 4.35 -16.95 4.66
C ILE A 51 4.89 -17.03 6.08
N ASP A 52 5.19 -15.90 6.71
CA ASP A 52 5.63 -15.87 8.11
C ASP A 52 4.49 -16.10 9.10
N ALA A 53 3.24 -15.89 8.66
CA ALA A 53 2.04 -16.03 9.48
C ALA A 53 2.19 -15.37 10.86
N SER A 54 2.75 -14.15 10.88
CA SER A 54 3.11 -13.39 12.08
C SER A 54 2.28 -12.11 12.17
N ASN A 55 2.03 -11.65 13.41
CA ASN A 55 1.42 -10.36 13.68
C ASN A 55 2.42 -9.19 13.70
N GLU A 56 3.72 -9.46 13.55
CA GLU A 56 4.81 -8.48 13.63
C GLU A 56 5.69 -8.43 12.39
N HIS A 57 5.63 -9.48 11.54
CA HIS A 57 6.47 -9.63 10.36
C HIS A 57 5.66 -10.11 9.17
N PHE A 58 6.14 -9.78 7.98
CA PHE A 58 5.63 -10.37 6.76
C PHE A 58 6.76 -10.73 5.79
N SER A 59 6.55 -11.83 5.10
CA SER A 59 7.31 -12.20 3.90
C SER A 59 6.31 -12.62 2.83
N MET A 60 6.38 -12.01 1.67
CA MET A 60 5.52 -12.37 0.56
C MET A 60 5.89 -13.74 0.00
N ASP A 61 4.92 -14.58 -0.29
CA ASP A 61 5.17 -15.85 -0.98
C ASP A 61 5.93 -15.57 -2.30
N PRO A 62 7.14 -16.16 -2.48
CA PRO A 62 7.98 -15.85 -3.64
C PRO A 62 7.35 -16.21 -4.99
N LYS A 63 6.54 -17.26 -5.03
CA LYS A 63 5.85 -17.69 -6.27
C LYS A 63 4.75 -16.72 -6.64
N GLU A 64 3.94 -16.32 -5.66
CA GLU A 64 2.88 -15.32 -5.85
C GLU A 64 3.49 -13.95 -6.21
N GLN A 65 4.57 -13.55 -5.56
CA GLN A 65 5.29 -12.31 -5.86
C GLN A 65 5.80 -12.29 -7.30
N LEU A 66 6.43 -13.37 -7.75
CA LEU A 66 6.92 -13.50 -9.12
C LEU A 66 5.77 -13.47 -10.14
N ALA A 67 4.67 -14.15 -9.85
CA ALA A 67 3.48 -14.15 -10.70
C ALA A 67 2.88 -12.74 -10.83
N ALA A 68 2.80 -11.99 -9.72
CA ALA A 68 2.32 -10.61 -9.73
C ALA A 68 3.21 -9.70 -10.58
N VAL A 69 4.53 -9.81 -10.45
CA VAL A 69 5.49 -9.02 -11.26
C VAL A 69 5.35 -9.34 -12.74
N LYS A 70 5.23 -10.62 -13.10
CA LYS A 70 5.03 -11.05 -14.50
C LYS A 70 3.71 -10.54 -15.08
N ASP A 71 2.63 -10.61 -14.31
CA ASP A 71 1.31 -10.11 -14.72
C ASP A 71 1.34 -8.59 -14.94
N ALA A 72 1.92 -7.84 -14.01
CA ALA A 72 2.08 -6.39 -14.16
C ALA A 72 2.86 -6.02 -15.43
N ARG A 73 3.97 -6.71 -15.70
CA ARG A 73 4.75 -6.52 -16.93
C ARG A 73 3.96 -6.85 -18.20
N ALA A 74 3.22 -7.96 -18.20
CA ALA A 74 2.39 -8.36 -19.33
C ALA A 74 1.30 -7.32 -19.65
N LYS A 75 0.81 -6.61 -18.63
CA LYS A 75 -0.14 -5.50 -18.76
C LYS A 75 0.50 -4.15 -19.07
N GLY A 76 1.82 -4.09 -19.23
CA GLY A 76 2.57 -2.85 -19.45
C GLY A 76 2.62 -1.94 -18.24
N LYS A 77 2.38 -2.48 -17.04
CA LYS A 77 2.38 -1.72 -15.77
C LYS A 77 3.73 -1.80 -15.08
N LYS A 78 4.02 -0.79 -14.26
CA LYS A 78 5.22 -0.73 -13.41
C LYS A 78 4.85 -1.02 -11.96
N LEU A 79 5.76 -1.65 -11.23
CA LEU A 79 5.61 -1.74 -9.78
C LEU A 79 5.69 -0.33 -9.17
N ILE A 80 4.70 0.00 -8.35
CA ILE A 80 4.61 1.29 -7.65
C ILE A 80 5.04 1.13 -6.20
N GLY A 81 4.64 0.05 -5.56
CA GLY A 81 4.93 -0.15 -4.16
C GLY A 81 4.40 -1.46 -3.62
N ASN A 82 4.44 -1.56 -2.32
CA ASN A 82 3.85 -2.63 -1.55
C ASN A 82 2.87 -2.09 -0.51
N PHE A 83 2.04 -2.97 0.00
CA PHE A 83 1.27 -2.69 1.20
C PHE A 83 1.42 -3.83 2.20
N HIS A 84 1.31 -3.49 3.48
CA HIS A 84 1.18 -4.45 4.56
C HIS A 84 0.35 -3.88 5.69
N SER A 85 -0.17 -4.73 6.55
CA SER A 85 -0.96 -4.32 7.71
C SER A 85 -0.13 -4.33 8.98
N HIS A 86 -0.50 -3.43 9.91
CA HIS A 86 -0.05 -3.44 11.29
C HIS A 86 -1.26 -3.70 12.20
N PRO A 87 -1.61 -4.96 12.49
CA PRO A 87 -2.85 -5.27 13.22
C PRO A 87 -2.86 -4.71 14.64
N GLU A 88 -1.76 -4.75 15.34
CA GLU A 88 -1.64 -4.36 16.76
C GLU A 88 -0.68 -3.20 17.01
N SER A 89 0.21 -2.90 16.07
CA SER A 89 1.20 -1.83 16.20
C SER A 89 0.72 -0.50 15.59
N PRO A 90 1.41 0.63 15.87
CA PRO A 90 1.07 1.92 15.24
C PRO A 90 1.17 1.88 13.71
N SER A 91 0.31 2.62 13.02
CA SER A 91 0.33 2.74 11.55
C SER A 91 1.45 3.68 11.07
N ARG A 92 2.68 3.35 11.45
CA ARG A 92 3.92 3.96 10.99
C ARG A 92 4.91 2.85 10.69
N PRO A 93 5.82 3.03 9.73
CA PRO A 93 6.84 2.03 9.43
C PRO A 93 7.63 1.68 10.69
N SER A 94 7.80 0.38 10.94
CA SER A 94 8.71 -0.11 11.96
C SER A 94 10.17 0.13 11.55
N GLU A 95 11.11 -0.01 12.47
CA GLU A 95 12.54 0.08 12.11
C GLU A 95 12.94 -1.07 11.16
N GLU A 96 12.28 -2.21 11.26
CA GLU A 96 12.46 -3.32 10.33
C GLU A 96 11.93 -2.98 8.94
N ASP A 97 10.73 -2.42 8.82
CA ASP A 97 10.18 -1.97 7.54
C ASP A 97 11.12 -0.99 6.84
N LYS A 98 11.71 -0.06 7.60
CA LYS A 98 12.67 0.89 7.06
C LYS A 98 13.96 0.24 6.58
N ARG A 99 14.46 -0.77 7.30
CA ARG A 99 15.66 -1.53 6.89
C ARG A 99 15.41 -2.37 5.66
N LEU A 100 14.20 -2.91 5.50
CA LEU A 100 13.83 -3.77 4.39
C LEU A 100 13.35 -2.99 3.15
N ALA A 101 13.22 -1.68 3.24
CA ALA A 101 12.89 -0.81 2.12
C ALA A 101 14.10 -0.55 1.22
N TYR A 102 14.50 -1.56 0.45
CA TYR A 102 15.70 -1.51 -0.39
C TYR A 102 15.58 -0.57 -1.60
N ASP A 103 14.38 -0.40 -2.11
CA ASP A 103 14.12 0.44 -3.29
C ASP A 103 13.46 1.75 -2.87
N SER A 104 14.23 2.84 -2.92
CA SER A 104 13.75 4.18 -2.58
C SER A 104 12.70 4.72 -3.56
N THR A 105 12.48 4.07 -4.69
CA THR A 105 11.44 4.46 -5.67
C THR A 105 10.08 3.83 -5.37
N MET A 106 10.07 2.78 -4.55
CA MET A 106 8.86 2.08 -4.15
C MET A 106 8.13 2.79 -3.01
N GLU A 107 6.83 2.82 -3.12
CA GLU A 107 5.96 3.35 -2.08
C GLU A 107 5.57 2.24 -1.09
N SER A 108 5.58 2.54 0.19
CA SER A 108 5.11 1.61 1.23
C SER A 108 3.79 2.09 1.81
N CYS A 109 2.77 1.28 1.69
CA CYS A 109 1.44 1.57 2.19
C CYS A 109 1.11 0.70 3.40
N LEU A 110 0.83 1.35 4.53
CA LEU A 110 0.48 0.71 5.79
C LEU A 110 -1.01 0.70 6.01
N CYS A 111 -1.55 -0.48 6.21
CA CYS A 111 -2.95 -0.71 6.49
C CYS A 111 -3.16 -0.95 7.99
N ARG A 112 -4.00 -0.15 8.64
CA ARG A 112 -4.40 -0.37 10.04
C ARG A 112 -5.86 -0.08 10.23
N ARG A 113 -6.59 -1.08 10.76
CA ARG A 113 -8.05 -0.98 10.95
C ARG A 113 -8.74 -0.60 9.64
N GLN A 114 -9.29 0.60 9.54
CA GLN A 114 -10.03 1.07 8.36
C GLN A 114 -9.27 2.15 7.57
N THR A 115 -7.96 2.26 7.76
CA THR A 115 -7.15 3.29 7.11
C THR A 115 -5.91 2.73 6.44
N ILE A 116 -5.55 3.30 5.30
CA ILE A 116 -4.28 3.05 4.62
C ILE A 116 -3.45 4.34 4.65
N ARG A 117 -2.18 4.23 5.02
CA ARG A 117 -1.20 5.31 4.97
C ARG A 117 -0.06 4.89 4.06
N CYS A 118 0.34 5.76 3.18
CA CYS A 118 1.47 5.50 2.30
C CYS A 118 2.62 6.46 2.61
N SER A 119 3.83 5.94 2.59
CA SER A 119 5.06 6.69 2.84
C SER A 119 6.15 6.29 1.85
N ARG A 120 7.10 7.16 1.65
CA ARG A 120 8.36 6.90 0.98
C ARG A 120 9.50 7.27 1.93
N HIS A 121 10.65 6.65 1.75
CA HIS A 121 11.86 6.92 2.55
C HIS A 121 12.26 8.41 2.61
N SER A 122 11.91 9.20 1.59
CA SER A 122 12.39 10.57 1.40
C SER A 122 11.32 11.65 1.22
N GLY A 123 10.03 11.40 1.45
CA GLY A 123 9.08 12.47 1.19
C GLY A 123 7.60 12.24 1.44
N LEU A 124 6.86 13.30 1.22
CA LEU A 124 5.42 13.41 1.39
C LEU A 124 4.69 12.76 0.21
N ILE A 125 3.85 11.76 0.48
CA ILE A 125 2.97 11.15 -0.51
C ILE A 125 1.56 11.70 -0.35
N ARG A 126 0.99 12.19 -1.45
CA ARG A 126 -0.42 12.56 -1.53
C ARG A 126 -1.19 11.42 -2.18
N ILE A 127 -2.09 10.78 -1.43
CA ILE A 127 -3.01 9.82 -2.03
C ILE A 127 -4.26 10.56 -2.48
N ARG A 128 -4.63 10.38 -3.75
CA ARG A 128 -5.85 10.93 -4.33
C ARG A 128 -6.76 9.78 -4.76
N MET A 129 -7.91 9.68 -4.12
CA MET A 129 -8.94 8.73 -4.51
C MET A 129 -9.71 9.26 -5.72
N LEU A 130 -9.92 8.40 -6.71
CA LEU A 130 -10.74 8.69 -7.86
C LEU A 130 -12.21 8.34 -7.54
N ARG A 131 -12.95 9.30 -7.12
CA ARG A 131 -14.37 9.45 -6.73
C ARG A 131 -14.58 9.62 -5.22
N SER A 132 -15.05 10.82 -4.88
CA SER A 132 -15.64 11.27 -3.61
C SER A 132 -14.94 10.93 -2.28
N MET A 133 -13.66 11.24 -2.13
CA MET A 133 -13.02 11.23 -0.81
C MET A 133 -12.19 12.49 -0.57
N ARG A 134 -12.39 13.12 0.60
CA ARG A 134 -11.58 14.26 1.05
C ARG A 134 -10.32 13.75 1.78
N LEU A 135 -9.21 14.35 1.43
CA LEU A 135 -7.91 14.13 2.04
C LEU A 135 -7.67 15.07 3.22
N ASN A 136 -7.34 14.53 4.38
CA ASN A 136 -6.76 15.32 5.46
C ASN A 136 -5.24 15.07 5.54
N ILE A 137 -4.49 16.16 5.51
CA ILE A 137 -3.04 16.18 5.41
C ILE A 137 -2.44 16.55 6.77
N TYR A 138 -1.64 15.66 7.35
CA TYR A 138 -0.73 16.01 8.46
C TYR A 138 0.73 15.93 8.00
N LYS A 139 1.56 16.85 8.48
CA LYS A 139 3.00 16.91 8.17
C LYS A 139 3.67 15.55 8.46
N GLY A 140 4.26 14.95 7.43
CA GLY A 140 5.12 13.77 7.51
C GLY A 140 4.45 12.40 7.32
N ILE A 141 3.14 12.26 7.59
CA ILE A 141 2.38 11.02 7.41
C ILE A 141 0.98 11.38 7.00
N ARG A 142 0.46 10.82 5.92
CA ARG A 142 -0.88 11.16 5.41
C ARG A 142 -1.89 10.08 5.68
N LYS A 143 -2.99 10.48 6.30
CA LYS A 143 -4.14 9.65 6.63
C LYS A 143 -5.21 9.80 5.56
N ILE A 144 -5.67 8.69 5.02
CA ILE A 144 -6.89 8.66 4.23
C ILE A 144 -8.02 8.32 5.19
N PHE A 145 -9.01 9.21 5.27
CA PHE A 145 -10.27 8.92 5.95
C PHE A 145 -11.32 8.58 4.88
N LEU A 146 -11.95 7.44 5.05
CA LEU A 146 -13.20 7.15 4.39
C LEU A 146 -14.26 7.99 5.09
N ASN A 147 -14.75 9.05 4.44
CA ASN A 147 -16.03 9.61 4.87
C ASN A 147 -17.10 8.66 4.35
N ALA A 148 -17.91 8.15 5.27
CA ALA A 148 -19.14 7.47 4.90
C ALA A 148 -19.98 8.40 4.00
N PRO A 149 -20.69 7.87 2.99
CA PRO A 149 -21.62 8.67 2.23
C PRO A 149 -22.72 9.17 3.17
N GLU A 150 -22.99 10.46 3.12
CA GLU A 150 -24.28 10.98 3.60
C GLU A 150 -25.42 10.36 2.79
#